data_015662f6e2de85f4841d876df19fa22b
#
_entry.id   015662f6e2de85f4841d876df19fa22b
#
_cell.length_a   1.000
_cell.length_b   1.000
_cell.length_c   1.000
_cell.angle_alpha   90.00
_cell.angle_beta   90.00
_cell.angle_gamma   90.00
#
_symmetry.space_group_name_H-M   'P 1'
#
loop_
_entity.id
_entity.type
_entity.pdbx_description
1 polymer ?
#
loop_
_entity_poly.entity_id
_entity_poly.type
_entity_poly.pdbx_seq_one_letter_code
_entity_poly.pdbx_strand_id
1 'polypeptide(L)'
;VTDHPPGFFQGTEMPTAGWWEALWPDPARVLSAVGLRPGMNVIDLCSGDGWFTLQIAKGAQHVFAIDIDPILLEVARHRLVESGLTNCEFIAGDAYNIARLAGPVDFIFLANAFHGVPDRFRLAKAVGGALKANGLFAIVNWHKRPRDETPILGEPRGPKTELRMSPEETIESVEAGGLKFRKKIDIPPYHYGVIFGL
;
A
#
# COMPACT_ATOMS: atom_id res chain seq x y z
N VAL A 1 22.14 -7.28 10.99
CA VAL A 1 20.87 -7.98 11.31
C VAL A 1 19.99 -6.96 11.97
N THR A 2 19.03 -6.42 11.23
CA THR A 2 18.03 -5.51 11.77
C THR A 2 17.08 -6.35 12.64
N ASP A 3 17.06 -6.06 13.94
CA ASP A 3 16.20 -6.73 14.91
C ASP A 3 14.79 -6.14 14.76
N HIS A 4 13.99 -6.71 13.87
CA HIS A 4 12.62 -6.27 13.66
C HIS A 4 11.70 -6.86 14.73
N PRO A 5 10.71 -6.10 15.22
CA PRO A 5 9.77 -6.61 16.21
C PRO A 5 8.98 -7.83 15.69
N PRO A 6 8.55 -8.74 16.59
CA PRO A 6 7.71 -9.87 16.21
C PRO A 6 6.48 -9.43 15.42
N GLY A 7 6.23 -10.04 14.26
CA GLY A 7 5.13 -9.68 13.37
C GLY A 7 5.47 -8.60 12.33
N PHE A 8 6.72 -8.15 12.28
CA PHE A 8 7.21 -7.30 11.20
C PHE A 8 7.10 -8.03 9.85
N PHE A 9 6.70 -7.30 8.82
CA PHE A 9 6.64 -7.83 7.47
C PHE A 9 8.03 -8.23 6.97
N GLN A 10 8.23 -9.52 6.79
CA GLN A 10 9.47 -10.09 6.24
C GLN A 10 9.32 -10.37 4.74
N GLY A 11 8.96 -9.36 3.98
CA GLY A 11 8.63 -9.61 2.57
C GLY A 11 9.82 -9.58 1.66
N THR A 12 10.25 -8.41 1.33
CA THR A 12 11.27 -8.17 0.32
C THR A 12 12.03 -6.91 0.71
N GLU A 13 13.29 -6.84 0.32
CA GLU A 13 14.03 -5.59 0.42
C GLU A 13 13.32 -4.49 -0.34
N MET A 14 13.37 -3.27 0.18
CA MET A 14 12.79 -2.10 -0.46
C MET A 14 13.43 -1.89 -1.83
N PRO A 15 12.65 -1.84 -2.92
CA PRO A 15 13.20 -1.66 -4.27
C PRO A 15 13.84 -0.28 -4.45
N THR A 16 14.82 -0.19 -5.34
CA THR A 16 15.36 1.11 -5.77
C THR A 16 14.36 1.89 -6.62
N ALA A 17 14.52 3.23 -6.71
CA ALA A 17 13.68 4.08 -7.53
C ALA A 17 13.60 3.61 -9.00
N GLY A 18 14.73 3.25 -9.61
CA GLY A 18 14.75 2.77 -10.99
C GLY A 18 13.97 1.48 -11.22
N TRP A 19 13.83 0.64 -10.19
CA TRP A 19 12.98 -0.55 -10.24
C TRP A 19 11.49 -0.19 -10.27
N TRP A 20 11.07 0.78 -9.44
CA TRP A 20 9.71 1.30 -9.44
C TRP A 20 9.36 1.98 -10.76
N GLU A 21 10.26 2.79 -11.32
CA GLU A 21 10.10 3.46 -12.61
C GLU A 21 9.95 2.46 -13.76
N ALA A 22 10.73 1.37 -13.73
CA ALA A 22 10.62 0.31 -14.73
C ALA A 22 9.30 -0.48 -14.62
N LEU A 23 8.81 -0.68 -13.39
CA LEU A 23 7.55 -1.39 -13.14
C LEU A 23 6.33 -0.53 -13.51
N TRP A 24 6.31 0.72 -13.05
CA TRP A 24 5.20 1.65 -13.26
C TRP A 24 5.71 3.03 -13.68
N PRO A 25 5.96 3.24 -14.98
CA PRO A 25 6.40 4.54 -15.50
C PRO A 25 5.43 5.69 -15.18
N ASP A 26 4.15 5.36 -14.98
CA ASP A 26 3.10 6.31 -14.58
C ASP A 26 2.37 5.79 -13.33
N PRO A 27 2.92 6.02 -12.13
CA PRO A 27 2.29 5.59 -10.87
C PRO A 27 0.97 6.32 -10.57
N ALA A 28 0.76 7.52 -11.11
CA ALA A 28 -0.50 8.25 -10.96
C ALA A 28 -1.66 7.53 -11.64
N ARG A 29 -1.39 6.85 -12.76
CA ARG A 29 -2.38 6.01 -13.44
C ARG A 29 -2.80 4.82 -12.58
N VAL A 30 -1.87 4.19 -11.88
CA VAL A 30 -2.18 3.10 -10.92
C VAL A 30 -3.12 3.60 -9.83
N LEU A 31 -2.77 4.73 -9.20
CA LEU A 31 -3.56 5.32 -8.12
C LEU A 31 -4.97 5.73 -8.58
N SER A 32 -5.09 6.37 -9.74
CA SER A 32 -6.39 6.73 -10.32
C SER A 32 -7.24 5.51 -10.63
N ALA A 33 -6.65 4.43 -11.18
CA ALA A 33 -7.34 3.20 -11.52
C ALA A 33 -7.95 2.51 -10.30
N VAL A 34 -7.29 2.57 -9.14
CA VAL A 34 -7.79 2.02 -7.87
C VAL A 34 -8.72 2.96 -7.11
N GLY A 35 -8.99 4.16 -7.63
CA GLY A 35 -10.05 5.03 -7.10
C GLY A 35 -9.57 6.25 -6.33
N LEU A 36 -8.27 6.54 -6.27
CA LEU A 36 -7.77 7.81 -5.72
C LEU A 36 -8.28 8.98 -6.56
N ARG A 37 -8.76 10.03 -5.89
CA ARG A 37 -9.24 11.27 -6.51
C ARG A 37 -8.62 12.48 -5.84
N PRO A 38 -8.47 13.60 -6.57
CA PRO A 38 -7.99 14.85 -5.99
C PRO A 38 -8.84 15.31 -4.79
N GLY A 39 -8.18 15.92 -3.81
CA GLY A 39 -8.82 16.50 -2.63
C GLY A 39 -9.20 15.51 -1.54
N MET A 40 -8.89 14.23 -1.67
CA MET A 40 -9.10 13.22 -0.63
C MET A 40 -8.11 13.35 0.53
N ASN A 41 -8.54 13.03 1.76
CA ASN A 41 -7.65 12.67 2.85
C ASN A 41 -7.30 11.20 2.73
N VAL A 42 -6.02 10.87 2.76
CA VAL A 42 -5.49 9.56 2.37
C VAL A 42 -4.58 9.01 3.46
N ILE A 43 -4.70 7.72 3.74
CA ILE A 43 -3.65 6.95 4.41
C ILE A 43 -2.90 6.15 3.33
N ASP A 44 -1.58 6.37 3.24
CA ASP A 44 -0.66 5.48 2.54
C ASP A 44 -0.09 4.50 3.58
N LEU A 45 -0.61 3.27 3.57
CA LEU A 45 -0.36 2.28 4.60
C LEU A 45 0.76 1.33 4.17
N CYS A 46 1.76 1.12 5.03
CA CYS A 46 3.02 0.48 4.70
C CYS A 46 3.73 1.25 3.56
N SER A 47 3.85 2.57 3.77
CA SER A 47 4.28 3.55 2.76
C SER A 47 5.73 3.38 2.30
N GLY A 48 6.55 2.66 3.07
CA GLY A 48 7.96 2.43 2.78
C GLY A 48 8.74 3.75 2.60
N ASP A 49 9.53 3.80 1.53
CA ASP A 49 10.35 4.96 1.14
C ASP A 49 9.57 6.11 0.50
N GLY A 50 8.22 6.04 0.49
CA GLY A 50 7.35 7.10 0.00
C GLY A 50 7.21 7.18 -1.53
N TRP A 51 7.49 6.12 -2.27
CA TRP A 51 7.32 6.11 -3.72
C TRP A 51 5.89 6.49 -4.13
N PHE A 52 4.87 5.83 -3.58
CA PHE A 52 3.48 6.19 -3.83
C PHE A 52 3.05 7.43 -3.05
N THR A 53 3.54 7.62 -1.82
CA THR A 53 3.23 8.80 -0.99
C THR A 53 3.45 10.10 -1.76
N LEU A 54 4.58 10.21 -2.47
CA LEU A 54 4.90 11.36 -3.30
C LEU A 54 3.84 11.63 -4.36
N GLN A 55 3.35 10.59 -5.04
CA GLN A 55 2.34 10.74 -6.09
C GLN A 55 0.96 11.02 -5.51
N ILE A 56 0.62 10.41 -4.37
CA ILE A 56 -0.63 10.66 -3.65
C ILE A 56 -0.68 12.12 -3.19
N ALA A 57 0.40 12.63 -2.61
CA ALA A 57 0.48 13.99 -2.06
C ALA A 57 0.32 15.09 -3.11
N LYS A 58 0.64 14.84 -4.38
CA LYS A 58 0.43 15.80 -5.47
C LYS A 58 -1.04 16.17 -5.71
N GLY A 59 -1.97 15.28 -5.35
CA GLY A 59 -3.40 15.50 -5.60
C GLY A 59 -4.27 15.44 -4.35
N ALA A 60 -3.81 14.83 -3.28
CA ALA A 60 -4.55 14.70 -2.04
C ALA A 60 -4.65 16.02 -1.27
N GLN A 61 -5.71 16.18 -0.47
CA GLN A 61 -5.80 17.26 0.48
C GLN A 61 -4.78 17.08 1.61
N HIS A 62 -4.71 15.87 2.16
CA HIS A 62 -3.75 15.50 3.19
C HIS A 62 -3.40 14.01 3.10
N VAL A 63 -2.15 13.65 3.42
CA VAL A 63 -1.67 12.27 3.43
C VAL A 63 -1.12 11.92 4.80
N PHE A 64 -1.51 10.78 5.32
CA PHE A 64 -0.86 10.11 6.45
C PHE A 64 -0.05 8.95 5.89
N ALA A 65 1.26 9.12 5.83
CA ALA A 65 2.19 8.05 5.45
C ALA A 65 2.54 7.24 6.69
N ILE A 66 2.08 5.99 6.75
CA ILE A 66 2.24 5.13 7.92
C ILE A 66 3.11 3.93 7.56
N ASP A 67 4.19 3.76 8.27
CA ASP A 67 5.05 2.58 8.17
C ASP A 67 5.58 2.20 9.55
N ILE A 68 5.96 0.94 9.71
CA ILE A 68 6.56 0.46 10.96
C ILE A 68 8.06 0.83 11.03
N ASP A 69 8.68 1.06 9.88
CA ASP A 69 10.11 1.39 9.78
C ASP A 69 10.31 2.92 9.75
N PRO A 70 10.83 3.53 10.85
CA PRO A 70 11.07 4.96 10.90
C PRO A 70 12.19 5.42 9.95
N ILE A 71 13.09 4.53 9.52
CA ILE A 71 14.17 4.88 8.60
C ILE A 71 13.59 5.09 7.20
N LEU A 72 12.68 4.22 6.76
CA LEU A 72 11.99 4.39 5.49
C LEU A 72 11.11 5.65 5.47
N LEU A 73 10.44 5.95 6.58
CA LEU A 73 9.66 7.19 6.71
C LEU A 73 10.52 8.46 6.61
N GLU A 74 11.75 8.42 7.09
CA GLU A 74 12.65 9.57 6.93
C GLU A 74 13.08 9.74 5.47
N VAL A 75 13.34 8.66 4.74
CA VAL A 75 13.56 8.69 3.29
C VAL A 75 12.35 9.27 2.56
N ALA A 76 11.15 8.82 2.91
CA ALA A 76 9.91 9.34 2.36
C ALA A 76 9.74 10.85 2.62
N ARG A 77 10.05 11.30 3.85
CA ARG A 77 10.00 12.72 4.23
C ARG A 77 10.94 13.57 3.37
N HIS A 78 12.18 13.15 3.22
CA HIS A 78 13.16 13.85 2.38
C HIS A 78 12.67 13.99 0.93
N ARG A 79 12.15 12.90 0.36
CA ARG A 79 11.60 12.87 -1.00
C ARG A 79 10.46 13.88 -1.20
N LEU A 80 9.56 14.03 -0.24
CA LEU A 80 8.46 15.00 -0.31
C LEU A 80 8.94 16.43 -0.14
N VAL A 81 9.86 16.67 0.80
CA VAL A 81 10.45 18.01 1.03
C VAL A 81 11.18 18.49 -0.21
N GLU A 82 12.00 17.68 -0.84
CA GLU A 82 12.69 18.00 -2.11
C GLU A 82 11.71 18.32 -3.24
N SER A 83 10.50 17.74 -3.20
CA SER A 83 9.42 18.02 -4.16
C SER A 83 8.55 19.21 -3.79
N GLY A 84 8.85 19.91 -2.68
CA GLY A 84 8.09 21.07 -2.21
C GLY A 84 6.70 20.74 -1.66
N LEU A 85 6.42 19.49 -1.32
CA LEU A 85 5.13 19.05 -0.79
C LEU A 85 5.15 19.10 0.75
N THR A 86 4.08 19.70 1.32
CA THR A 86 3.95 19.91 2.78
C THR A 86 2.68 19.32 3.39
N ASN A 87 1.86 18.66 2.58
CA ASN A 87 0.56 18.10 2.97
C ASN A 87 0.64 16.63 3.39
N CYS A 88 1.77 16.20 3.95
CA CYS A 88 1.96 14.83 4.41
C CYS A 88 2.47 14.79 5.86
N GLU A 89 1.85 13.93 6.66
CA GLU A 89 2.28 13.54 7.99
C GLU A 89 2.90 12.14 7.94
N PHE A 90 4.07 11.96 8.56
CA PHE A 90 4.80 10.68 8.59
C PHE A 90 4.71 10.08 9.99
N ILE A 91 4.11 8.91 10.11
CA ILE A 91 3.77 8.28 11.37
C ILE A 91 4.40 6.89 11.44
N ALA A 92 5.38 6.74 12.35
CA ALA A 92 5.92 5.42 12.66
C ALA A 92 4.90 4.65 13.52
N GLY A 93 4.40 3.53 13.01
CA GLY A 93 3.37 2.79 13.72
C GLY A 93 2.95 1.49 13.05
N ASP A 94 2.31 0.64 13.86
CA ASP A 94 1.78 -0.63 13.42
C ASP A 94 0.46 -0.44 12.68
N ALA A 95 0.34 -1.01 11.49
CA ALA A 95 -0.85 -0.98 10.64
C ALA A 95 -2.13 -1.44 11.35
N TYR A 96 -2.02 -2.31 12.35
CA TYR A 96 -3.17 -2.74 13.16
C TYR A 96 -3.76 -1.64 14.06
N ASN A 97 -3.08 -0.52 14.21
CA ASN A 97 -3.47 0.60 15.07
C ASN A 97 -3.89 1.84 14.28
N ILE A 98 -4.04 1.75 12.94
CA ILE A 98 -4.24 2.91 12.07
C ILE A 98 -5.41 3.80 12.47
N ALA A 99 -6.52 3.25 12.97
CA ALA A 99 -7.68 4.01 13.44
C ALA A 99 -7.39 4.94 14.65
N ARG A 100 -6.25 4.72 15.34
CA ARG A 100 -5.77 5.58 16.43
C ARG A 100 -4.69 6.54 15.97
N LEU A 101 -3.97 6.18 14.90
CA LEU A 101 -2.84 6.95 14.36
C LEU A 101 -3.33 8.04 13.42
N ALA A 102 -4.37 7.74 12.62
CA ALA A 102 -4.92 8.66 11.65
C ALA A 102 -6.39 8.30 11.37
N GLY A 103 -7.10 9.23 10.81
CA GLY A 103 -8.46 8.96 10.34
C GLY A 103 -9.52 9.83 10.97
N PRO A 104 -10.81 9.68 10.61
CA PRO A 104 -11.26 8.89 9.46
C PRO A 104 -10.94 9.56 8.12
N VAL A 105 -10.56 8.76 7.13
CA VAL A 105 -10.10 9.22 5.81
C VAL A 105 -11.03 8.78 4.68
N ASP A 106 -10.85 9.41 3.51
CA ASP A 106 -11.61 9.10 2.30
C ASP A 106 -11.04 7.89 1.56
N PHE A 107 -9.72 7.64 1.70
CA PHE A 107 -9.03 6.60 0.96
C PHE A 107 -7.87 6.02 1.77
N ILE A 108 -7.77 4.69 1.79
CA ILE A 108 -6.61 3.98 2.33
C ILE A 108 -6.00 3.18 1.19
N PHE A 109 -4.70 3.35 0.99
CA PHE A 109 -3.92 2.68 -0.03
C PHE A 109 -2.90 1.75 0.59
N LEU A 110 -2.80 0.53 0.08
CA LEU A 110 -1.82 -0.47 0.49
C LEU A 110 -1.24 -1.15 -0.75
N ALA A 111 0.01 -0.92 -1.04
CA ALA A 111 0.68 -1.54 -2.19
C ALA A 111 1.80 -2.47 -1.77
N ASN A 112 1.85 -3.65 -2.38
CA ASN A 112 2.94 -4.61 -2.28
C ASN A 112 3.29 -5.10 -0.85
N ALA A 113 2.37 -4.97 0.11
CA ALA A 113 2.57 -5.37 1.49
C ALA A 113 1.55 -6.40 2.01
N PHE A 114 0.34 -6.45 1.44
CA PHE A 114 -0.76 -7.27 1.95
C PHE A 114 -0.43 -8.78 2.01
N HIS A 115 0.36 -9.30 1.07
CA HIS A 115 0.78 -10.70 1.03
C HIS A 115 1.60 -11.12 2.27
N GLY A 116 2.29 -10.17 2.91
CA GLY A 116 3.12 -10.39 4.10
C GLY A 116 2.42 -10.07 5.43
N VAL A 117 1.17 -9.61 5.42
CA VAL A 117 0.42 -9.31 6.64
C VAL A 117 0.08 -10.60 7.39
N PRO A 118 0.53 -10.77 8.64
CA PRO A 118 0.28 -12.00 9.41
C PRO A 118 -1.20 -12.20 9.76
N ASP A 119 -1.88 -11.16 10.22
CA ASP A 119 -3.29 -11.18 10.61
C ASP A 119 -4.12 -10.23 9.72
N ARG A 120 -4.54 -10.73 8.57
CA ARG A 120 -5.30 -9.97 7.56
C ARG A 120 -6.70 -9.58 8.04
N PHE A 121 -7.32 -10.42 8.88
CA PHE A 121 -8.60 -10.12 9.50
C PHE A 121 -8.51 -8.90 10.42
N ARG A 122 -7.50 -8.87 11.29
CA ARG A 122 -7.26 -7.76 12.20
C ARG A 122 -6.94 -6.46 11.43
N LEU A 123 -6.14 -6.56 10.35
CA LEU A 123 -5.84 -5.42 9.49
C LEU A 123 -7.13 -4.88 8.85
N ALA A 124 -7.97 -5.72 8.26
CA ALA A 124 -9.22 -5.29 7.63
C ALA A 124 -10.17 -4.60 8.62
N LYS A 125 -10.26 -5.09 9.86
CA LYS A 125 -11.02 -4.42 10.93
C LYS A 125 -10.44 -3.05 11.29
N ALA A 126 -9.11 -2.94 11.39
CA ALA A 126 -8.45 -1.67 11.68
C ALA A 126 -8.69 -0.66 10.55
N VAL A 127 -8.60 -1.10 9.31
CA VAL A 127 -8.92 -0.30 8.12
C VAL A 127 -10.36 0.19 8.15
N GLY A 128 -11.33 -0.69 8.44
CA GLY A 128 -12.74 -0.30 8.55
C GLY A 128 -12.97 0.80 9.60
N GLY A 129 -12.25 0.75 10.73
CA GLY A 129 -12.31 1.78 11.78
C GLY A 129 -11.67 3.12 11.40
N ALA A 130 -10.84 3.16 10.36
CA ALA A 130 -10.16 4.37 9.87
C ALA A 130 -10.80 4.96 8.61
N LEU A 131 -11.83 4.33 8.04
CA LEU A 131 -12.54 4.82 6.87
C LEU A 131 -13.73 5.69 7.25
N LYS A 132 -13.98 6.75 6.48
CA LYS A 132 -15.27 7.43 6.44
C LYS A 132 -16.35 6.51 5.85
N ALA A 133 -17.63 6.80 6.07
CA ALA A 133 -18.76 5.98 5.61
C ALA A 133 -18.73 5.65 4.10
N ASN A 134 -18.24 6.57 3.26
CA ASN A 134 -18.07 6.39 1.82
C ASN A 134 -16.59 6.19 1.42
N GLY A 135 -15.73 5.93 2.40
CA GLY A 135 -14.31 5.72 2.17
C GLY A 135 -14.01 4.42 1.46
N LEU A 136 -12.88 4.37 0.78
CA LEU A 136 -12.44 3.20 0.03
C LEU A 136 -11.08 2.72 0.56
N PHE A 137 -10.92 1.40 0.56
CA PHE A 137 -9.65 0.73 0.78
C PHE A 137 -9.20 0.05 -0.51
N ALA A 138 -8.03 0.39 -0.99
CA ALA A 138 -7.44 -0.19 -2.19
C ALA A 138 -6.16 -0.96 -1.87
N ILE A 139 -6.10 -2.20 -2.31
CA ILE A 139 -4.91 -3.05 -2.25
C ILE A 139 -4.39 -3.24 -3.66
N VAL A 140 -3.10 -2.97 -3.87
CA VAL A 140 -2.36 -3.34 -5.09
C VAL A 140 -1.37 -4.44 -4.72
N ASN A 141 -1.48 -5.60 -5.37
CA ASN A 141 -0.66 -6.75 -5.02
C ASN A 141 -0.26 -7.55 -6.26
N TRP A 142 0.82 -8.34 -6.13
CA TRP A 142 1.30 -9.23 -7.18
C TRP A 142 0.31 -10.34 -7.47
N HIS A 143 0.08 -10.63 -8.76
CA HIS A 143 -0.63 -11.83 -9.16
C HIS A 143 0.08 -13.10 -8.64
N LYS A 144 -0.71 -14.12 -8.33
CA LYS A 144 -0.21 -15.44 -7.92
C LYS A 144 0.41 -16.18 -9.11
N ARG A 145 1.62 -15.73 -9.50
CA ARG A 145 2.45 -16.31 -10.56
C ARG A 145 3.81 -16.68 -9.99
N PRO A 146 4.51 -17.65 -10.57
CA PRO A 146 5.91 -17.93 -10.24
C PRO A 146 6.77 -16.66 -10.28
N ARG A 147 7.68 -16.50 -9.31
CA ARG A 147 8.51 -15.30 -9.21
C ARG A 147 9.43 -15.10 -10.41
N ASP A 148 9.91 -16.19 -11.01
CA ASP A 148 10.73 -16.21 -12.21
C ASP A 148 9.98 -15.74 -13.48
N GLU A 149 8.66 -15.79 -13.48
CA GLU A 149 7.83 -15.24 -14.56
C GLU A 149 7.56 -13.75 -14.43
N THR A 150 8.11 -13.08 -13.43
CA THR A 150 7.90 -11.65 -13.18
C THR A 150 9.20 -10.85 -13.15
N PRO A 151 9.99 -10.85 -14.26
CA PRO A 151 11.24 -10.11 -14.31
C PRO A 151 11.00 -8.61 -14.42
N ILE A 152 11.82 -7.83 -13.69
CA ILE A 152 11.93 -6.38 -13.82
C ILE A 152 13.41 -6.06 -13.92
N LEU A 153 13.80 -5.29 -14.95
CA LEU A 153 15.20 -5.03 -15.28
C LEU A 153 16.04 -6.31 -15.42
N GLY A 154 15.42 -7.35 -16.01
CA GLY A 154 16.09 -8.63 -16.30
C GLY A 154 16.19 -9.61 -15.13
N GLU A 155 15.71 -9.23 -13.92
CA GLU A 155 15.82 -10.06 -12.72
C GLU A 155 14.44 -10.42 -12.17
N PRO A 156 14.22 -11.67 -11.67
CA PRO A 156 12.98 -12.05 -10.99
C PRO A 156 12.72 -11.16 -9.77
N ARG A 157 11.55 -10.52 -9.69
CA ARG A 157 11.23 -9.53 -8.66
C ARG A 157 9.92 -9.86 -7.93
N GLY A 158 9.68 -9.10 -6.87
CA GLY A 158 8.52 -9.26 -6.00
C GLY A 158 8.70 -10.34 -4.93
N PRO A 159 7.64 -10.64 -4.16
CA PRO A 159 7.68 -11.62 -3.08
C PRO A 159 7.91 -13.03 -3.62
N LYS A 160 8.35 -13.92 -2.75
CA LYS A 160 8.45 -15.36 -3.06
C LYS A 160 7.10 -15.88 -3.53
N THR A 161 7.12 -16.87 -4.41
CA THR A 161 5.91 -17.42 -5.04
C THR A 161 4.86 -17.88 -4.02
N GLU A 162 5.28 -18.50 -2.93
CA GLU A 162 4.42 -19.01 -1.86
C GLU A 162 3.71 -17.92 -1.05
N LEU A 163 4.21 -16.69 -1.09
CA LEU A 163 3.58 -15.53 -0.42
C LEU A 163 2.55 -14.82 -1.32
N ARG A 164 2.57 -15.10 -2.62
CA ARG A 164 1.68 -14.41 -3.55
C ARG A 164 0.25 -14.91 -3.40
N MET A 165 -0.67 -13.98 -3.47
CA MET A 165 -2.09 -14.23 -3.33
C MET A 165 -2.82 -13.98 -4.65
N SER A 166 -3.86 -14.76 -4.92
CA SER A 166 -4.81 -14.41 -5.97
C SER A 166 -5.70 -13.23 -5.55
N PRO A 167 -6.34 -12.54 -6.49
CA PRO A 167 -7.36 -11.56 -6.15
C PRO A 167 -8.47 -12.12 -5.25
N GLU A 168 -8.90 -13.35 -5.52
CA GLU A 168 -9.98 -14.04 -4.79
C GLU A 168 -9.56 -14.32 -3.33
N GLU A 169 -8.35 -14.82 -3.09
CA GLU A 169 -7.80 -15.03 -1.74
C GLU A 169 -7.68 -13.71 -0.97
N THR A 170 -7.33 -12.61 -1.66
CA THR A 170 -7.26 -11.28 -1.06
C THR A 170 -8.65 -10.77 -0.69
N ILE A 171 -9.63 -10.92 -1.59
CA ILE A 171 -11.03 -10.51 -1.36
C ILE A 171 -11.59 -11.24 -0.15
N GLU A 172 -11.51 -12.57 -0.12
CA GLU A 172 -11.99 -13.38 0.99
C GLU A 172 -11.39 -12.96 2.33
N SER A 173 -10.06 -12.74 2.36
CA SER A 173 -9.35 -12.32 3.58
C SER A 173 -9.82 -10.96 4.11
N VAL A 174 -10.13 -10.01 3.22
CA VAL A 174 -10.56 -8.67 3.62
C VAL A 174 -12.03 -8.64 3.99
N GLU A 175 -12.89 -9.36 3.25
CA GLU A 175 -14.33 -9.45 3.56
C GLU A 175 -14.58 -10.14 4.91
N ALA A 176 -13.75 -11.12 5.28
CA ALA A 176 -13.81 -11.73 6.60
C ALA A 176 -13.66 -10.69 7.73
N GLY A 177 -12.91 -9.60 7.51
CA GLY A 177 -12.75 -8.49 8.45
C GLY A 177 -13.87 -7.44 8.42
N GLY A 178 -14.90 -7.61 7.57
CA GLY A 178 -16.12 -6.80 7.55
C GLY A 178 -16.17 -5.71 6.48
N LEU A 179 -15.15 -5.56 5.66
CA LEU A 179 -15.19 -4.69 4.48
C LEU A 179 -15.89 -5.41 3.32
N LYS A 180 -16.50 -4.65 2.42
CA LYS A 180 -17.24 -5.19 1.27
C LYS A 180 -16.47 -4.98 -0.02
N PHE A 181 -16.28 -6.02 -0.79
CA PHE A 181 -15.70 -5.94 -2.14
C PHE A 181 -16.52 -5.02 -3.04
N ARG A 182 -15.83 -4.17 -3.81
CA ARG A 182 -16.43 -3.23 -4.76
C ARG A 182 -15.97 -3.47 -6.19
N LYS A 183 -14.68 -3.66 -6.41
CA LYS A 183 -14.12 -3.74 -7.75
C LYS A 183 -12.77 -4.46 -7.74
N LYS A 184 -12.52 -5.22 -8.82
CA LYS A 184 -11.20 -5.77 -9.17
C LYS A 184 -10.73 -5.17 -10.49
N ILE A 185 -9.45 -4.86 -10.60
CA ILE A 185 -8.81 -4.35 -11.81
C ILE A 185 -7.48 -5.09 -12.04
N ASP A 186 -7.08 -5.20 -13.29
CA ASP A 186 -5.76 -5.66 -13.66
C ASP A 186 -4.80 -4.46 -13.73
N ILE A 187 -3.61 -4.62 -13.16
CA ILE A 187 -2.56 -3.59 -13.14
C ILE A 187 -1.30 -4.19 -13.78
N PRO A 188 -1.13 -3.99 -15.09
CA PRO A 188 0.04 -4.52 -15.78
C PRO A 188 1.36 -3.99 -15.19
N PRO A 189 2.45 -4.78 -15.32
CA PRO A 189 2.50 -6.08 -15.99
C PRO A 189 2.17 -7.28 -15.09
N TYR A 190 2.23 -7.16 -13.76
CA TYR A 190 2.24 -8.32 -12.85
C TYR A 190 1.30 -8.19 -11.66
N HIS A 191 0.51 -7.12 -11.57
CA HIS A 191 -0.31 -6.80 -10.40
C HIS A 191 -1.79 -6.78 -10.69
N TYR A 192 -2.55 -6.86 -9.64
CA TYR A 192 -3.98 -6.55 -9.60
C TYR A 192 -4.27 -5.51 -8.53
N GLY A 193 -5.39 -4.82 -8.69
CA GLY A 193 -5.99 -3.98 -7.67
C GLY A 193 -7.32 -4.54 -7.20
N VAL A 194 -7.58 -4.52 -5.90
CA VAL A 194 -8.90 -4.82 -5.32
C VAL A 194 -9.33 -3.68 -4.41
N ILE A 195 -10.57 -3.26 -4.56
CA ILE A 195 -11.13 -2.09 -3.90
C ILE A 195 -12.30 -2.54 -3.02
N PHE A 196 -12.35 -2.03 -1.79
CA PHE A 196 -13.36 -2.32 -0.78
C PHE A 196 -13.97 -1.02 -0.23
N GLY A 197 -15.11 -1.14 0.43
CA GLY A 197 -15.76 -0.11 1.21
C GLY A 197 -16.42 -0.71 2.45
N LEU A 198 -17.02 0.14 3.27
CA LEU A 198 -17.82 -0.28 4.42
C LEU A 198 -19.16 -0.92 4.00
#